data_363047f53335971065ec0bc3d1426616
#
_entry.id   363047f53335971065ec0bc3d1426616
#
_cell.length_a   1.000
_cell.length_b   1.000
_cell.length_c   1.000
_cell.angle_alpha   90.00
_cell.angle_beta   90.00
_cell.angle_gamma   90.00
#
_symmetry.space_group_name_H-M   'P 1'
#
loop_
_entity.id
_entity.type
_entity.pdbx_description
1 polymer ?
#
loop_
_entity_poly.entity_id
_entity_poly.type
_entity_poly.pdbx_seq_one_letter_code
_entity_poly.pdbx_strand_id
1 'polypeptide(L)'
;MAQISSSRWANVNLDRQTEHEAAIATVKFLEKVRDTLSEGDFSTNKTLLTIPFREFDPKHLDFVLATVGSGEVRATIGQSVRLEETAIEGLWRVQENGVDRFEVVTVPSDLLRNLSTTPLEPQLTEIPQGVFAASAILQELSQAQRTENLEKLSVEPPYTVEISRQPLSPEDGSFLEAALGKGMIDISISGFASAHIQSTVMKGIWRNRIFNNAGKALFDAYVVTMLPPEVGESAEEMKLGAQHCEEILQWLKEDIQRGSL
;
A
#
# COMPACT_ATOMS: atom_id res chain seq x y z
N MET A 1 -9.04 19.01 16.04
CA MET A 1 -8.54 19.99 15.06
C MET A 1 -7.02 19.98 15.13
N ALA A 2 -6.37 19.20 14.28
CA ALA A 2 -4.92 19.26 14.13
C ALA A 2 -4.60 20.56 13.40
N GLN A 3 -3.77 21.42 13.98
CA GLN A 3 -3.22 22.58 13.30
C GLN A 3 -2.35 22.06 12.15
N ILE A 4 -2.88 22.09 10.92
CA ILE A 4 -2.09 21.95 9.70
C ILE A 4 -1.27 23.24 9.62
N SER A 5 -0.04 23.19 10.11
CA SER A 5 0.82 24.36 10.18
C SER A 5 1.45 24.62 8.81
N SER A 6 1.75 25.89 8.53
CA SER A 6 2.55 26.40 7.40
C SER A 6 3.94 25.75 7.23
N SER A 7 4.25 24.74 8.01
CA SER A 7 5.51 23.99 7.98
C SER A 7 5.56 22.87 6.92
N ARG A 8 4.44 22.52 6.25
CA ARG A 8 4.44 21.47 5.21
C ARG A 8 5.34 21.81 4.01
N TRP A 9 5.43 23.09 3.67
CA TRP A 9 6.23 23.61 2.57
C TRP A 9 7.63 24.09 2.97
N ALA A 10 7.96 24.14 4.24
CA ALA A 10 9.21 24.69 4.74
C ALA A 10 10.49 24.04 4.15
N ASN A 11 10.35 22.91 3.48
CA ASN A 11 11.45 22.20 2.83
C ASN A 11 11.47 22.39 1.29
N VAL A 12 10.51 23.12 0.71
CA VAL A 12 10.47 23.39 -0.73
C VAL A 12 11.13 24.74 -0.97
N ASN A 13 12.33 24.76 -1.53
CA ASN A 13 13.10 25.98 -1.75
C ASN A 13 12.76 26.56 -3.14
N LEU A 14 11.58 27.18 -3.27
CA LEU A 14 11.14 27.86 -4.47
C LEU A 14 11.23 29.39 -4.28
N ASP A 15 11.43 30.13 -5.38
CA ASP A 15 11.18 31.58 -5.35
C ASP A 15 9.66 31.83 -5.28
N ARG A 16 9.28 33.01 -4.78
CA ARG A 16 7.88 33.35 -4.48
C ARG A 16 6.95 33.25 -5.68
N GLN A 17 7.43 33.58 -6.89
CA GLN A 17 6.63 33.50 -8.10
C GLN A 17 6.38 32.04 -8.49
N THR A 18 7.43 31.22 -8.49
CA THR A 18 7.32 29.78 -8.79
C THR A 18 6.45 29.05 -7.76
N GLU A 19 6.54 29.43 -6.48
CA GLU A 19 5.70 28.89 -5.41
C GLU A 19 4.21 29.21 -5.64
N HIS A 20 3.90 30.44 -6.00
CA HIS A 20 2.53 30.85 -6.33
C HIS A 20 1.97 30.10 -7.57
N GLU A 21 2.76 29.98 -8.63
CA GLU A 21 2.39 29.24 -9.83
C GLU A 21 2.18 27.73 -9.51
N ALA A 22 3.04 27.15 -8.69
CA ALA A 22 2.92 25.78 -8.22
C ALA A 22 1.66 25.57 -7.37
N ALA A 23 1.33 26.50 -6.48
CA ALA A 23 0.11 26.45 -5.69
C ALA A 23 -1.15 26.46 -6.56
N ILE A 24 -1.21 27.33 -7.58
CA ILE A 24 -2.34 27.37 -8.54
C ILE A 24 -2.45 26.05 -9.32
N ALA A 25 -1.32 25.50 -9.78
CA ALA A 25 -1.31 24.22 -10.49
C ALA A 25 -1.79 23.08 -9.58
N THR A 26 -1.37 23.08 -8.31
CA THR A 26 -1.77 22.10 -7.29
C THR A 26 -3.26 22.18 -6.98
N VAL A 27 -3.83 23.39 -6.89
CA VAL A 27 -5.28 23.56 -6.73
C VAL A 27 -6.05 22.88 -7.86
N LYS A 28 -5.66 23.11 -9.11
CA LYS A 28 -6.32 22.50 -10.29
C LYS A 28 -6.20 20.96 -10.27
N PHE A 29 -5.06 20.45 -9.84
CA PHE A 29 -4.83 19.02 -9.70
C PHE A 29 -5.73 18.43 -8.61
N LEU A 30 -5.74 19.03 -7.42
CA LEU A 30 -6.54 18.56 -6.30
C LEU A 30 -8.05 18.66 -6.54
N GLU A 31 -8.51 19.67 -7.29
CA GLU A 31 -9.92 19.74 -7.70
C GLU A 31 -10.34 18.52 -8.52
N LYS A 32 -9.51 18.07 -9.47
CA LYS A 32 -9.78 16.84 -10.24
C LYS A 32 -9.77 15.60 -9.35
N VAL A 33 -8.82 15.52 -8.42
CA VAL A 33 -8.74 14.40 -7.47
C VAL A 33 -9.97 14.34 -6.59
N ARG A 34 -10.35 15.46 -5.97
CA ARG A 34 -11.54 15.58 -5.11
C ARG A 34 -12.82 15.18 -5.85
N ASP A 35 -13.03 15.72 -7.05
CA ASP A 35 -14.22 15.44 -7.84
C ASP A 35 -14.28 13.95 -8.20
N THR A 36 -13.14 13.35 -8.57
CA THR A 36 -13.04 11.90 -8.85
C THR A 36 -13.33 11.08 -7.61
N LEU A 37 -12.81 11.45 -6.43
CA LEU A 37 -13.05 10.76 -5.17
C LEU A 37 -14.51 10.93 -4.70
N SER A 38 -15.14 12.08 -4.97
CA SER A 38 -16.52 12.36 -4.56
C SER A 38 -17.57 11.65 -5.42
N GLU A 39 -17.31 11.54 -6.73
CA GLU A 39 -18.27 11.04 -7.73
C GLU A 39 -17.97 9.60 -8.17
N GLY A 40 -16.83 9.05 -7.76
CA GLY A 40 -16.33 7.76 -8.23
C GLY A 40 -17.16 6.56 -7.78
N ASP A 41 -17.25 5.56 -8.64
CA ASP A 41 -17.78 4.25 -8.31
C ASP A 41 -16.63 3.33 -7.87
N PHE A 42 -16.56 3.05 -6.57
CA PHE A 42 -15.55 2.19 -5.94
C PHE A 42 -16.02 0.74 -5.75
N SER A 43 -17.14 0.36 -6.34
CA SER A 43 -17.64 -1.03 -6.30
C SER A 43 -16.74 -2.00 -7.06
N THR A 44 -15.93 -1.48 -7.97
CA THR A 44 -14.93 -2.22 -8.73
C THR A 44 -13.57 -1.58 -8.55
N ASN A 45 -12.51 -2.39 -8.50
CA ASN A 45 -11.12 -1.88 -8.41
C ASN A 45 -10.64 -1.36 -9.79
N LYS A 46 -11.29 -0.32 -10.29
CA LYS A 46 -10.91 0.35 -11.55
C LYS A 46 -10.22 1.67 -11.22
N THR A 47 -9.09 1.93 -11.87
CA THR A 47 -8.45 3.25 -11.81
C THR A 47 -9.38 4.29 -12.44
N LEU A 48 -9.81 5.25 -11.63
CA LEU A 48 -10.77 6.28 -12.03
C LEU A 48 -10.07 7.50 -12.64
N LEU A 49 -8.86 7.81 -12.20
CA LEU A 49 -8.06 8.92 -12.69
C LEU A 49 -6.59 8.50 -12.74
N THR A 50 -5.90 8.89 -13.80
CA THR A 50 -4.45 8.76 -13.93
C THR A 50 -3.89 10.10 -14.39
N ILE A 51 -2.91 10.63 -13.67
CA ILE A 51 -2.23 11.90 -13.99
C ILE A 51 -0.73 11.65 -14.02
N PRO A 52 -0.12 11.54 -15.22
CA PRO A 52 1.32 11.41 -15.36
C PRO A 52 2.06 12.67 -14.88
N PHE A 53 3.23 12.51 -14.28
CA PHE A 53 4.03 13.64 -13.79
C PHE A 53 4.48 14.60 -14.90
N ARG A 54 4.55 14.13 -16.14
CA ARG A 54 4.83 15.00 -17.33
C ARG A 54 3.75 16.05 -17.60
N GLU A 55 2.58 15.96 -16.96
CA GLU A 55 1.51 16.98 -17.06
C GLU A 55 1.78 18.19 -16.14
N PHE A 56 2.71 18.05 -15.19
CA PHE A 56 3.14 19.14 -14.33
C PHE A 56 4.40 19.81 -14.89
N ASP A 57 4.56 21.10 -14.62
CA ASP A 57 5.88 21.73 -14.77
C ASP A 57 6.84 21.07 -13.76
N PRO A 58 8.03 20.60 -14.19
CA PRO A 58 9.00 19.99 -13.29
C PRO A 58 9.35 20.86 -12.07
N LYS A 59 9.26 22.18 -12.18
CA LYS A 59 9.51 23.11 -11.08
C LYS A 59 8.43 23.07 -10.00
N HIS A 60 7.22 22.60 -10.34
CA HIS A 60 6.08 22.53 -9.42
C HIS A 60 5.97 21.19 -8.71
N LEU A 61 6.66 20.14 -9.17
CA LEU A 61 6.49 18.77 -8.67
C LEU A 61 6.80 18.63 -7.20
N ASP A 62 7.87 19.28 -6.70
CA ASP A 62 8.23 19.21 -5.29
C ASP A 62 7.14 19.82 -4.40
N PHE A 63 6.51 20.90 -4.87
CA PHE A 63 5.39 21.51 -4.17
C PHE A 63 4.15 20.60 -4.17
N VAL A 64 3.82 19.99 -5.30
CA VAL A 64 2.70 19.03 -5.42
C VAL A 64 2.92 17.85 -4.49
N LEU A 65 4.12 17.24 -4.52
CA LEU A 65 4.47 16.10 -3.69
C LEU A 65 4.43 16.44 -2.19
N ALA A 66 4.94 17.61 -1.81
CA ALA A 66 4.87 18.08 -0.43
C ALA A 66 3.40 18.33 0.00
N THR A 67 2.55 18.77 -0.92
CA THR A 67 1.13 19.03 -0.66
C THR A 67 0.36 17.74 -0.40
N VAL A 68 0.48 16.75 -1.26
CA VAL A 68 -0.24 15.47 -1.11
C VAL A 68 0.32 14.63 0.03
N GLY A 69 1.58 14.87 0.42
CA GLY A 69 2.23 14.18 1.52
C GLY A 69 2.44 12.69 1.26
N SER A 70 2.74 11.94 2.32
CA SER A 70 2.91 10.48 2.29
C SER A 70 1.91 9.83 3.23
N GLY A 71 1.25 8.77 2.78
CA GLY A 71 0.42 7.89 3.58
C GLY A 71 1.25 6.83 4.31
N GLU A 72 0.57 5.83 4.82
CA GLU A 72 1.16 4.78 5.64
C GLU A 72 1.68 3.62 4.81
N VAL A 73 1.08 3.35 3.65
CA VAL A 73 1.36 2.16 2.82
C VAL A 73 2.39 2.47 1.75
N ARG A 74 3.42 1.63 1.68
CA ARG A 74 4.40 1.60 0.60
C ARG A 74 4.59 0.18 0.11
N ALA A 75 4.62 -0.01 -1.21
CA ALA A 75 4.87 -1.31 -1.78
C ALA A 75 5.94 -1.24 -2.87
N THR A 76 6.71 -2.31 -3.01
CA THR A 76 7.61 -2.54 -4.13
C THR A 76 7.27 -3.83 -4.82
N ILE A 77 7.38 -3.85 -6.15
CA ILE A 77 7.17 -5.04 -6.95
C ILE A 77 8.45 -5.29 -7.75
N GLY A 78 9.20 -6.27 -7.33
CA GLY A 78 10.55 -6.50 -7.85
C GLY A 78 11.43 -5.26 -7.68
N GLN A 79 12.12 -4.87 -8.75
CA GLN A 79 13.00 -3.69 -8.77
C GLN A 79 12.44 -2.53 -9.58
N SER A 80 11.33 -2.73 -10.28
CA SER A 80 10.84 -1.83 -11.32
C SER A 80 9.63 -0.98 -10.94
N VAL A 81 8.85 -1.40 -9.94
CA VAL A 81 7.64 -0.69 -9.52
C VAL A 81 7.71 -0.33 -8.04
N ARG A 82 7.38 0.92 -7.75
CA ARG A 82 7.17 1.43 -6.38
C ARG A 82 5.81 2.09 -6.32
N LEU A 83 5.09 1.80 -5.27
CA LEU A 83 3.77 2.33 -4.99
C LEU A 83 3.84 2.99 -3.63
N GLU A 84 3.36 4.21 -3.54
CA GLU A 84 3.29 4.97 -2.30
C GLU A 84 1.89 5.57 -2.19
N GLU A 85 1.23 5.27 -1.10
CA GLU A 85 0.03 5.98 -0.71
C GLU A 85 0.38 7.42 -0.38
N THR A 86 -0.48 8.38 -0.75
CA THR A 86 -0.34 9.77 -0.30
C THR A 86 -1.10 9.98 1.02
N ALA A 87 -1.03 11.16 1.61
CA ALA A 87 -1.85 11.49 2.77
C ALA A 87 -3.33 11.80 2.41
N ILE A 88 -3.72 11.56 1.16
CA ILE A 88 -5.10 11.61 0.67
C ILE A 88 -5.47 10.18 0.30
N GLU A 89 -6.37 9.58 1.05
CA GLU A 89 -6.81 8.20 0.87
C GLU A 89 -7.34 7.98 -0.55
N GLY A 90 -6.91 6.90 -1.18
CA GLY A 90 -7.24 6.55 -2.55
C GLY A 90 -6.43 7.28 -3.63
N LEU A 91 -5.55 8.22 -3.26
CA LEU A 91 -4.59 8.83 -4.18
C LEU A 91 -3.22 8.17 -4.00
N TRP A 92 -2.80 7.43 -5.01
CA TRP A 92 -1.54 6.70 -5.04
C TRP A 92 -0.51 7.38 -5.95
N ARG A 93 0.75 7.41 -5.53
CA ARG A 93 1.89 7.64 -6.40
C ARG A 93 2.42 6.32 -6.91
N VAL A 94 2.50 6.16 -8.21
CA VAL A 94 2.99 4.96 -8.88
C VAL A 94 4.23 5.33 -9.69
N GLN A 95 5.33 4.65 -9.39
CA GLN A 95 6.58 4.75 -10.13
C GLN A 95 6.85 3.42 -10.85
N GLU A 96 6.85 3.42 -12.15
CA GLU A 96 7.08 2.23 -12.96
C GLU A 96 8.12 2.51 -14.03
N ASN A 97 9.25 1.79 -14.01
CA ASN A 97 10.33 1.91 -15.02
C ASN A 97 10.80 3.36 -15.26
N GLY A 98 10.83 4.18 -14.20
CA GLY A 98 11.23 5.59 -14.29
C GLY A 98 10.13 6.54 -14.76
N VAL A 99 8.89 6.09 -14.90
CA VAL A 99 7.72 6.91 -15.18
C VAL A 99 6.88 7.04 -13.92
N ASP A 100 6.67 8.28 -13.48
CA ASP A 100 5.87 8.60 -12.30
C ASP A 100 4.48 9.10 -12.71
N ARG A 101 3.47 8.69 -11.94
CA ARG A 101 2.09 9.12 -12.09
C ARG A 101 1.34 9.10 -10.76
N PHE A 102 0.27 9.87 -10.69
CA PHE A 102 -0.76 9.71 -9.66
C PHE A 102 -1.92 8.88 -10.22
N GLU A 103 -2.49 8.05 -9.36
CA GLU A 103 -3.70 7.26 -9.67
C GLU A 103 -4.72 7.41 -8.54
N VAL A 104 -6.00 7.62 -8.90
CA VAL A 104 -7.12 7.50 -7.95
C VAL A 104 -7.73 6.11 -8.14
N VAL A 105 -7.54 5.27 -7.13
CA VAL A 105 -7.92 3.85 -7.16
C VAL A 105 -7.91 3.27 -5.74
N THR A 106 -8.75 2.29 -5.45
CA THR A 106 -8.75 1.58 -4.17
C THR A 106 -7.49 0.74 -3.97
N VAL A 107 -7.04 0.05 -5.01
CA VAL A 107 -5.78 -0.73 -5.03
C VAL A 107 -5.11 -0.54 -6.38
N PRO A 108 -3.85 -0.08 -6.44
CA PRO A 108 -3.13 0.04 -7.72
C PRO A 108 -3.11 -1.27 -8.51
N SER A 109 -3.45 -1.19 -9.81
CA SER A 109 -3.56 -2.37 -10.68
C SER A 109 -2.24 -3.14 -10.80
N ASP A 110 -1.11 -2.48 -10.57
CA ASP A 110 0.23 -3.07 -10.56
C ASP A 110 0.37 -4.16 -9.49
N LEU A 111 -0.22 -3.97 -8.31
CA LEU A 111 -0.25 -5.02 -7.27
C LEU A 111 -1.00 -6.24 -7.78
N LEU A 112 -2.21 -6.05 -8.31
CA LEU A 112 -3.07 -7.15 -8.74
C LEU A 112 -2.50 -7.94 -9.92
N ARG A 113 -1.81 -7.26 -10.85
CA ARG A 113 -1.15 -7.91 -12.01
C ARG A 113 0.04 -8.79 -11.62
N ASN A 114 0.64 -8.56 -10.46
CA ASN A 114 1.84 -9.25 -10.02
C ASN A 114 1.58 -10.30 -8.91
N LEU A 115 0.32 -10.60 -8.63
CA LEU A 115 -0.05 -11.67 -7.71
C LEU A 115 0.38 -13.03 -8.26
N SER A 116 0.88 -13.89 -7.36
CA SER A 116 1.21 -15.27 -7.75
C SER A 116 -0.03 -16.07 -8.10
N THR A 117 0.08 -16.92 -9.09
CA THR A 117 -0.98 -17.86 -9.51
C THR A 117 -0.65 -19.31 -9.17
N THR A 118 0.52 -19.59 -8.61
CA THR A 118 1.01 -20.93 -8.32
C THR A 118 0.31 -21.53 -7.10
N PRO A 119 -0.39 -22.66 -7.22
CA PRO A 119 -1.02 -23.30 -6.08
C PRO A 119 0.05 -23.90 -5.14
N LEU A 120 -0.25 -23.94 -3.84
CA LEU A 120 0.56 -24.66 -2.88
C LEU A 120 0.19 -26.14 -2.87
N GLU A 121 1.10 -26.96 -3.35
CA GLU A 121 0.99 -28.42 -3.26
C GLU A 121 2.09 -28.95 -2.32
N PRO A 122 1.79 -29.19 -1.05
CA PRO A 122 2.79 -29.67 -0.11
C PRO A 122 3.26 -31.07 -0.53
N GLN A 123 4.51 -31.17 -0.98
CA GLN A 123 5.16 -32.46 -1.23
C GLN A 123 5.69 -33.02 0.09
N LEU A 124 5.04 -34.04 0.61
CA LEU A 124 5.38 -34.65 1.91
C LEU A 124 6.32 -35.85 1.80
N THR A 125 6.99 -36.03 0.66
CA THR A 125 7.75 -37.25 0.37
C THR A 125 9.07 -37.37 1.12
N GLU A 126 9.71 -36.28 1.50
CA GLU A 126 10.93 -36.29 2.31
C GLU A 126 10.93 -35.13 3.30
N ILE A 127 10.57 -35.38 4.53
CA ILE A 127 10.63 -34.37 5.61
C ILE A 127 12.05 -34.42 6.20
N PRO A 128 12.81 -33.30 6.17
CA PRO A 128 14.16 -33.26 6.75
C PRO A 128 14.15 -33.53 8.23
N GLN A 129 15.28 -34.04 8.73
CA GLN A 129 15.46 -34.24 10.17
C GLN A 129 15.37 -32.88 10.90
N GLY A 130 14.62 -32.84 12.01
CA GLY A 130 14.42 -31.61 12.79
C GLY A 130 13.17 -30.82 12.40
N VAL A 131 12.49 -31.18 11.32
CA VAL A 131 11.20 -30.59 10.91
C VAL A 131 10.07 -31.36 11.57
N PHE A 132 9.26 -30.70 12.39
CA PHE A 132 8.18 -31.31 13.17
C PHE A 132 6.79 -30.72 12.86
N ALA A 133 6.67 -29.40 12.85
CA ALA A 133 5.40 -28.69 12.72
C ALA A 133 5.15 -28.15 11.31
N ALA A 134 6.20 -27.84 10.56
CA ALA A 134 6.10 -27.15 9.26
C ALA A 134 5.21 -27.88 8.26
N SER A 135 5.24 -29.22 8.23
CA SER A 135 4.40 -30.02 7.32
C SER A 135 2.92 -29.86 7.60
N ALA A 136 2.52 -29.79 8.89
CA ALA A 136 1.13 -29.57 9.27
C ALA A 136 0.68 -28.14 8.88
N ILE A 137 1.54 -27.15 9.07
CA ILE A 137 1.29 -25.76 8.68
C ILE A 137 1.12 -25.65 7.15
N LEU A 138 1.97 -26.29 6.35
CA LEU A 138 1.85 -26.30 4.90
C LEU A 138 0.56 -26.97 4.43
N GLN A 139 0.13 -28.04 5.08
CA GLN A 139 -1.17 -28.68 4.80
C GLN A 139 -2.34 -27.77 5.14
N GLU A 140 -2.28 -27.09 6.28
CA GLU A 140 -3.29 -26.13 6.71
C GLU A 140 -3.40 -24.95 5.73
N LEU A 141 -2.28 -24.36 5.32
CA LEU A 141 -2.23 -23.30 4.32
C LEU A 141 -2.75 -23.75 2.95
N SER A 142 -2.39 -24.96 2.51
CA SER A 142 -2.89 -25.53 1.26
C SER A 142 -4.40 -25.77 1.30
N GLN A 143 -4.93 -26.21 2.44
CA GLN A 143 -6.37 -26.38 2.61
C GLN A 143 -7.08 -25.04 2.60
N ALA A 144 -6.58 -24.04 3.33
CA ALA A 144 -7.13 -22.67 3.32
C ALA A 144 -7.10 -22.06 1.91
N GLN A 145 -6.01 -22.21 1.18
CA GLN A 145 -5.90 -21.74 -0.20
C GLN A 145 -7.00 -22.30 -1.13
N ARG A 146 -7.48 -23.52 -0.88
CA ARG A 146 -8.54 -24.17 -1.66
C ARG A 146 -9.95 -23.74 -1.26
N THR A 147 -10.12 -23.30 -0.02
CA THR A 147 -11.43 -22.95 0.56
C THR A 147 -11.68 -21.44 0.51
N GLU A 148 -10.65 -20.61 0.62
CA GLU A 148 -10.76 -19.17 0.58
C GLU A 148 -11.05 -18.64 -0.84
N ASN A 149 -11.80 -17.55 -0.91
CA ASN A 149 -12.07 -16.90 -2.20
C ASN A 149 -10.89 -15.99 -2.60
N LEU A 150 -9.98 -16.52 -3.39
CA LEU A 150 -8.79 -15.80 -3.88
C LEU A 150 -9.02 -15.09 -5.24
N GLU A 151 -10.24 -14.96 -5.67
CA GLU A 151 -10.61 -14.27 -6.93
C GLU A 151 -11.16 -12.86 -6.68
N LYS A 152 -11.41 -12.49 -5.42
CA LYS A 152 -11.96 -11.21 -5.03
C LYS A 152 -11.21 -10.63 -3.83
N LEU A 153 -11.13 -9.31 -3.81
CA LEU A 153 -10.73 -8.57 -2.61
C LEU A 153 -11.82 -8.79 -1.54
N SER A 154 -11.40 -9.14 -0.33
CA SER A 154 -12.30 -9.40 0.79
C SER A 154 -12.07 -8.36 1.89
N VAL A 155 -13.15 -7.88 2.48
CA VAL A 155 -13.14 -7.07 3.70
C VAL A 155 -13.25 -7.94 4.97
N GLU A 156 -13.53 -9.24 4.81
CA GLU A 156 -13.56 -10.18 5.93
C GLU A 156 -12.13 -10.51 6.39
N PRO A 157 -11.94 -10.77 7.69
CA PRO A 157 -10.63 -11.19 8.20
C PRO A 157 -10.13 -12.43 7.45
N PRO A 158 -8.91 -12.40 6.91
CA PRO A 158 -8.38 -13.51 6.14
C PRO A 158 -8.03 -14.71 7.04
N TYR A 159 -8.00 -15.91 6.47
CA TYR A 159 -7.51 -17.07 7.16
C TYR A 159 -6.05 -16.86 7.56
N THR A 160 -5.74 -17.05 8.84
CA THR A 160 -4.43 -16.69 9.40
C THR A 160 -3.85 -17.83 10.22
N VAL A 161 -2.63 -18.23 9.88
CA VAL A 161 -1.83 -19.21 10.66
C VAL A 161 -0.73 -18.44 11.38
N GLU A 162 -0.95 -18.13 12.65
CA GLU A 162 0.03 -17.42 13.47
C GLU A 162 1.16 -18.38 13.86
N ILE A 163 2.38 -18.09 13.38
CA ILE A 163 3.57 -18.90 13.64
C ILE A 163 4.36 -18.41 14.87
N SER A 164 4.20 -17.16 15.28
CA SER A 164 4.90 -16.60 16.45
C SER A 164 4.55 -17.28 17.78
N ARG A 165 3.40 -17.98 17.84
CA ARG A 165 2.96 -18.75 19.03
C ARG A 165 3.12 -20.25 18.89
N GLN A 166 3.63 -20.73 17.76
CA GLN A 166 3.85 -22.15 17.54
C GLN A 166 5.24 -22.56 18.02
N PRO A 167 5.40 -23.76 18.59
CA PRO A 167 6.69 -24.29 19.00
C PRO A 167 7.48 -24.77 17.76
N LEU A 168 7.94 -23.86 16.94
CA LEU A 168 8.70 -24.15 15.73
C LEU A 168 10.17 -24.34 16.05
N SER A 169 10.79 -25.37 15.46
CA SER A 169 12.24 -25.49 15.40
C SER A 169 12.83 -24.52 14.38
N PRO A 170 14.12 -24.18 14.42
CA PRO A 170 14.79 -23.45 13.35
C PRO A 170 14.66 -24.14 11.98
N GLU A 171 14.65 -25.47 11.96
CA GLU A 171 14.46 -26.29 10.77
C GLU A 171 13.05 -26.16 10.20
N ASP A 172 12.02 -26.09 11.06
CA ASP A 172 10.64 -25.80 10.64
C ASP A 172 10.55 -24.46 9.95
N GLY A 173 11.14 -23.40 10.53
CA GLY A 173 11.17 -22.07 9.93
C GLY A 173 11.82 -22.05 8.55
N SER A 174 13.00 -22.66 8.44
CA SER A 174 13.73 -22.75 7.18
C SER A 174 12.98 -23.55 6.13
N PHE A 175 12.31 -24.63 6.54
CA PHE A 175 11.51 -25.47 5.65
C PHE A 175 10.27 -24.73 5.11
N LEU A 176 9.57 -23.98 5.98
CA LEU A 176 8.45 -23.14 5.56
C LEU A 176 8.89 -22.07 4.57
N GLU A 177 9.99 -21.37 4.85
CA GLU A 177 10.53 -20.34 3.95
C GLU A 177 10.95 -20.92 2.60
N ALA A 178 11.54 -22.09 2.57
CA ALA A 178 11.92 -22.77 1.34
C ALA A 178 10.70 -23.25 0.54
N ALA A 179 9.68 -23.79 1.21
CA ALA A 179 8.48 -24.31 0.56
C ALA A 179 7.58 -23.19 -0.01
N LEU A 180 7.45 -22.07 0.72
CA LEU A 180 6.59 -20.97 0.33
C LEU A 180 7.29 -19.97 -0.58
N GLY A 181 8.60 -19.87 -0.48
CA GLY A 181 9.44 -18.96 -1.25
C GLY A 181 9.12 -17.48 -1.02
N LYS A 182 9.97 -16.61 -1.53
CA LYS A 182 9.78 -15.16 -1.51
C LYS A 182 9.20 -14.70 -2.84
N GLY A 183 8.00 -14.10 -2.82
CA GLY A 183 7.38 -13.49 -3.98
C GLY A 183 7.96 -12.12 -4.32
N MET A 184 7.39 -11.49 -5.32
CA MET A 184 7.90 -10.21 -5.87
C MET A 184 7.39 -8.98 -5.12
N ILE A 185 6.29 -9.08 -4.36
CA ILE A 185 5.64 -7.95 -3.72
C ILE A 185 6.10 -7.88 -2.27
N ASP A 186 6.58 -6.70 -1.89
CA ASP A 186 7.02 -6.36 -0.54
C ASP A 186 6.32 -5.06 -0.12
N ILE A 187 5.58 -5.10 1.00
CA ILE A 187 4.76 -4.00 1.48
C ILE A 187 5.18 -3.65 2.89
N SER A 188 5.36 -2.37 3.13
CA SER A 188 5.57 -1.80 4.45
C SER A 188 4.44 -0.86 4.81
N ILE A 189 3.90 -1.02 6.00
CA ILE A 189 2.88 -0.13 6.57
C ILE A 189 3.49 0.53 7.80
N SER A 190 3.49 1.85 7.81
CA SER A 190 4.00 2.67 8.92
C SER A 190 2.82 3.27 9.70
N GLY A 191 2.93 3.33 11.02
CA GLY A 191 1.90 3.88 11.89
C GLY A 191 2.34 3.78 13.34
N PHE A 192 1.42 3.50 14.24
CA PHE A 192 1.73 3.24 15.67
C PHE A 192 2.60 1.99 15.88
N ALA A 193 2.43 0.99 15.02
CA ALA A 193 3.33 -0.16 14.85
C ALA A 193 3.70 -0.24 13.37
N SER A 194 4.83 -0.87 13.04
CA SER A 194 5.17 -1.12 11.65
C SER A 194 4.76 -2.53 11.25
N ALA A 195 4.13 -2.68 10.09
CA ALA A 195 3.88 -3.98 9.49
C ALA A 195 4.75 -4.17 8.24
N HIS A 196 5.20 -5.39 8.05
CA HIS A 196 5.90 -5.84 6.86
C HIS A 196 5.18 -7.04 6.28
N ILE A 197 4.59 -6.85 5.11
CA ILE A 197 3.78 -7.86 4.43
C ILE A 197 4.50 -8.25 3.14
N GLN A 198 4.78 -9.54 3.00
CA GLN A 198 5.51 -10.07 1.87
C GLN A 198 4.71 -11.16 1.17
N SER A 199 4.58 -11.05 -0.16
CA SER A 199 4.04 -12.15 -0.94
C SER A 199 4.98 -13.36 -0.90
N THR A 200 4.40 -14.55 -0.96
CA THR A 200 5.14 -15.78 -1.28
C THR A 200 5.08 -16.04 -2.79
N VAL A 201 5.77 -17.09 -3.27
CA VAL A 201 5.59 -17.53 -4.66
C VAL A 201 4.30 -18.32 -4.85
N MET A 202 3.54 -18.58 -3.77
CA MET A 202 2.28 -19.31 -3.80
C MET A 202 1.09 -18.37 -3.91
N LYS A 203 0.04 -18.76 -4.66
CA LYS A 203 -1.18 -17.97 -4.87
C LYS A 203 -1.82 -17.60 -3.53
N GLY A 204 -2.03 -16.30 -3.29
CA GLY A 204 -2.78 -15.78 -2.14
C GLY A 204 -2.20 -16.12 -0.76
N ILE A 205 -0.92 -16.52 -0.67
CA ILE A 205 -0.27 -16.73 0.61
C ILE A 205 0.74 -15.62 0.86
N TRP A 206 0.57 -14.94 1.97
CA TRP A 206 1.37 -13.79 2.40
C TRP A 206 1.99 -14.05 3.75
N ARG A 207 3.20 -13.52 4.01
CA ARG A 207 3.76 -13.45 5.35
C ARG A 207 3.55 -12.06 5.91
N ASN A 208 2.82 -11.93 7.01
CA ASN A 208 2.57 -10.68 7.71
C ASN A 208 3.33 -10.66 9.03
N ARG A 209 4.19 -9.65 9.23
CA ARG A 209 4.97 -9.43 10.45
C ARG A 209 4.71 -8.04 10.98
N ILE A 210 4.40 -7.94 12.26
CA ILE A 210 4.17 -6.68 12.94
C ILE A 210 5.27 -6.48 14.00
N PHE A 211 5.82 -5.28 14.03
CA PHE A 211 6.91 -4.90 14.93
C PHE A 211 6.49 -3.68 15.76
N ASN A 212 6.97 -3.62 17.01
CA ASN A 212 6.86 -2.41 17.80
C ASN A 212 7.95 -1.39 17.42
N ASN A 213 7.86 -0.18 18.01
CA ASN A 213 8.83 0.89 17.76
C ASN A 213 10.28 0.55 18.15
N ALA A 214 10.50 -0.51 18.96
CA ALA A 214 11.82 -1.02 19.31
C ALA A 214 12.32 -2.11 18.35
N GLY A 215 11.59 -2.39 17.26
CA GLY A 215 11.92 -3.41 16.27
C GLY A 215 11.67 -4.85 16.75
N LYS A 216 11.00 -5.04 17.88
CA LYS A 216 10.64 -6.39 18.38
C LYS A 216 9.39 -6.89 17.63
N ALA A 217 9.46 -8.08 17.06
CA ALA A 217 8.32 -8.74 16.47
C ALA A 217 7.24 -9.00 17.52
N LEU A 218 6.04 -8.52 17.27
CA LEU A 218 4.83 -8.71 18.06
C LEU A 218 3.96 -9.82 17.47
N PHE A 219 4.03 -9.99 16.15
CA PHE A 219 3.20 -10.91 15.39
C PHE A 219 4.00 -11.40 14.17
N ASP A 220 3.87 -12.67 13.84
CA ASP A 220 4.39 -13.29 12.63
C ASP A 220 3.43 -14.39 12.21
N ALA A 221 2.87 -14.28 11.01
CA ALA A 221 1.86 -15.21 10.52
C ALA A 221 1.92 -15.38 9.00
N TYR A 222 1.42 -16.49 8.53
CA TYR A 222 1.00 -16.66 7.15
C TYR A 222 -0.49 -16.37 7.02
N VAL A 223 -0.85 -15.57 6.03
CA VAL A 223 -2.20 -15.09 5.77
C VAL A 223 -2.63 -15.56 4.40
N VAL A 224 -3.85 -16.11 4.29
CA VAL A 224 -4.39 -16.63 3.03
C VAL A 224 -5.50 -15.72 2.56
N THR A 225 -5.21 -14.92 1.54
CA THR A 225 -6.14 -13.97 0.92
C THR A 225 -5.63 -13.58 -0.46
N MET A 226 -6.48 -13.04 -1.32
CA MET A 226 -6.05 -12.48 -2.61
C MET A 226 -5.04 -11.35 -2.39
N LEU A 227 -5.39 -10.37 -1.58
CA LEU A 227 -4.54 -9.26 -1.14
C LEU A 227 -4.87 -8.96 0.33
N PRO A 228 -3.88 -8.73 1.19
CA PRO A 228 -4.12 -8.32 2.57
C PRO A 228 -5.00 -7.07 2.65
N PRO A 229 -6.06 -7.08 3.48
CA PRO A 229 -7.04 -5.99 3.53
C PRO A 229 -6.42 -4.64 3.96
N GLU A 230 -5.29 -4.66 4.65
CA GLU A 230 -4.58 -3.47 5.10
C GLU A 230 -3.92 -2.68 3.95
N VAL A 231 -3.93 -3.22 2.73
CA VAL A 231 -3.21 -2.64 1.57
C VAL A 231 -4.13 -1.83 0.67
N GLY A 232 -5.43 -2.05 0.75
CA GLY A 232 -6.41 -1.40 -0.13
C GLY A 232 -7.35 -0.49 0.64
N GLU A 233 -7.85 0.53 -0.05
CA GLU A 233 -8.82 1.46 0.49
C GLU A 233 -10.25 0.94 0.35
N SER A 234 -11.04 1.07 1.40
CA SER A 234 -12.48 0.86 1.37
C SER A 234 -13.19 2.04 0.68
N ALA A 235 -14.44 1.84 0.28
CA ALA A 235 -15.26 2.92 -0.27
C ALA A 235 -15.49 4.07 0.74
N GLU A 236 -15.37 3.81 2.03
CA GLU A 236 -15.49 4.81 3.10
C GLU A 236 -14.20 5.62 3.20
N GLU A 237 -13.04 5.00 3.12
CA GLU A 237 -11.74 5.67 3.11
C GLU A 237 -11.58 6.53 1.85
N MET A 238 -12.05 6.08 0.68
CA MET A 238 -12.08 6.91 -0.53
C MET A 238 -12.90 8.20 -0.34
N LYS A 239 -13.99 8.15 0.44
CA LYS A 239 -14.77 9.35 0.78
C LYS A 239 -14.05 10.25 1.77
N LEU A 240 -13.31 9.68 2.72
CA LEU A 240 -12.42 10.46 3.60
C LEU A 240 -11.34 11.17 2.80
N GLY A 241 -10.76 10.51 1.80
CA GLY A 241 -9.81 11.12 0.87
C GLY A 241 -10.38 12.34 0.16
N ALA A 242 -11.66 12.29 -0.25
CA ALA A 242 -12.33 13.47 -0.82
C ALA A 242 -12.44 14.62 0.18
N GLN A 243 -12.74 14.33 1.45
CA GLN A 243 -12.82 15.34 2.51
C GLN A 243 -11.45 15.95 2.83
N HIS A 244 -10.42 15.13 3.00
CA HIS A 244 -9.05 15.60 3.20
C HIS A 244 -8.55 16.44 2.03
N CYS A 245 -8.88 16.03 0.79
CA CYS A 245 -8.56 16.81 -0.40
C CYS A 245 -9.22 18.19 -0.38
N GLU A 246 -10.51 18.28 0.03
CA GLU A 246 -11.24 19.55 0.15
C GLU A 246 -10.63 20.45 1.23
N GLU A 247 -10.23 19.90 2.38
CA GLU A 247 -9.55 20.65 3.45
C GLU A 247 -8.23 21.26 2.95
N ILE A 248 -7.43 20.49 2.21
CA ILE A 248 -6.18 20.97 1.63
C ILE A 248 -6.46 22.07 0.59
N LEU A 249 -7.46 21.88 -0.26
CA LEU A 249 -7.88 22.85 -1.27
C LEU A 249 -8.31 24.19 -0.64
N GLN A 250 -9.12 24.12 0.38
CA GLN A 250 -9.60 25.30 1.09
C GLN A 250 -8.45 26.10 1.67
N TRP A 251 -7.52 25.42 2.32
CA TRP A 251 -6.34 26.03 2.91
C TRP A 251 -5.40 26.64 1.87
N LEU A 252 -5.12 25.95 0.75
CA LEU A 252 -4.32 26.50 -0.36
C LEU A 252 -4.95 27.77 -0.96
N LYS A 253 -6.27 27.74 -1.21
CA LYS A 253 -7.01 28.89 -1.75
C LYS A 253 -6.95 30.10 -0.82
N GLU A 254 -7.06 29.89 0.48
CA GLU A 254 -6.93 30.95 1.47
C GLU A 254 -5.53 31.56 1.48
N ASP A 255 -4.47 30.74 1.42
CA ASP A 255 -3.09 31.25 1.44
C ASP A 255 -2.74 32.01 0.15
N ILE A 256 -3.20 31.54 -1.00
CA ILE A 256 -3.11 32.28 -2.27
C ILE A 256 -3.79 33.65 -2.15
N GLN A 257 -5.01 33.72 -1.60
CA GLN A 257 -5.74 34.98 -1.43
C GLN A 257 -5.06 35.96 -0.46
N ARG A 258 -4.41 35.44 0.57
CA ARG A 258 -3.65 36.26 1.53
C ARG A 258 -2.30 36.72 0.99
N GLY A 259 -1.87 36.22 -0.16
CA GLY A 259 -0.54 36.48 -0.72
C GLY A 259 0.58 35.85 0.10
N SER A 260 0.27 34.77 0.84
CA SER A 260 1.24 33.99 1.61
C SER A 260 1.95 32.96 0.73
N LEU A 261 1.31 32.57 -0.37
CA LEU A 261 1.79 31.74 -1.47
C LEU A 261 1.73 32.52 -2.80
#